data_e337ef3d62648304cf44e53347438e54
#
_entry.id   e337ef3d62648304cf44e53347438e54
#
_cell.length_a   1.000
_cell.length_b   1.000
_cell.length_c   1.000
_cell.angle_alpha   90.00
_cell.angle_beta   90.00
_cell.angle_gamma   90.00
#
_symmetry.space_group_name_H-M   'P 1'
#
loop_
_entity.id
_entity.type
_entity.pdbx_description
1 polymer ?
#
loop_
_entity_poly.entity_id
_entity_poly.type
_entity_poly.pdbx_seq_one_letter_code
_entity_poly.pdbx_strand_id
1 'polypeptide(L)'
;MFGTEILNRNLPTLEVKKLCQNLSSMCIAIYRKQFLEEQKLLIEEGITCGEDTDFFFRALCASKIARIIECTLFSYVYNENSVSNNLEYKSIKDVMCICEKRIHNLLDSPSDQIDNKKALNFFASKYIHFSVKIATLKGNEKYELISRLNNEKDILKYADSAGDMIFAGMTYIFGAKISVYVFDKLVKARNALKRIK
;
A
#
# COMPACT_ATOMS: atom_id res chain seq x y z
N MET A 1 -16.48 -1.97 -0.12
CA MET A 1 -17.77 -1.65 0.54
C MET A 1 -17.75 -2.35 1.88
N PHE A 2 -17.61 -1.61 2.99
CA PHE A 2 -17.77 -2.21 4.32
C PHE A 2 -19.24 -2.54 4.49
N GLY A 3 -19.56 -3.79 4.83
CA GLY A 3 -20.93 -4.17 5.09
C GLY A 3 -21.50 -3.35 6.24
N THR A 4 -22.72 -2.95 6.13
CA THR A 4 -23.49 -2.15 7.11
C THR A 4 -23.49 -2.73 8.53
N GLU A 5 -23.16 -4.01 8.69
CA GLU A 5 -23.05 -4.69 9.99
C GLU A 5 -21.86 -4.23 10.86
N ILE A 6 -20.79 -3.69 10.26
CA ILE A 6 -19.61 -3.23 11.02
C ILE A 6 -19.88 -1.84 11.63
N LEU A 7 -20.76 -1.06 11.02
CA LEU A 7 -21.01 0.33 11.36
C LEU A 7 -21.80 0.51 12.66
N ASN A 8 -22.62 -0.47 13.07
CA ASN A 8 -23.47 -0.40 14.25
C ASN A 8 -22.89 -0.98 15.54
N ARG A 9 -21.55 -1.25 15.58
CA ARG A 9 -20.92 -1.80 16.77
C ARG A 9 -20.09 -0.75 17.50
N ASN A 10 -20.28 -0.62 18.82
CA ASN A 10 -19.33 0.05 19.71
C ASN A 10 -18.06 -0.79 19.83
N LEU A 11 -17.22 -0.73 18.81
CA LEU A 11 -15.96 -1.46 18.80
C LEU A 11 -14.91 -0.74 19.64
N PRO A 12 -14.06 -1.49 20.40
CA PRO A 12 -12.88 -0.90 21.02
C PRO A 12 -12.01 -0.19 19.99
N THR A 13 -11.33 0.86 20.41
CA THR A 13 -10.47 1.68 19.51
C THR A 13 -9.46 0.84 18.73
N LEU A 14 -8.86 -0.16 19.37
CA LEU A 14 -7.90 -1.07 18.71
C LEU A 14 -8.55 -1.88 17.58
N GLU A 15 -9.79 -2.34 17.76
CA GLU A 15 -10.52 -3.05 16.71
C GLU A 15 -10.85 -2.12 15.53
N VAL A 16 -11.27 -0.88 15.80
CA VAL A 16 -11.47 0.12 14.74
C VAL A 16 -10.17 0.32 13.96
N LYS A 17 -9.04 0.49 14.62
CA LYS A 17 -7.74 0.66 13.97
C LYS A 17 -7.35 -0.56 13.13
N LYS A 18 -7.57 -1.77 13.62
CA LYS A 18 -7.29 -3.00 12.88
C LYS A 18 -8.14 -3.12 11.62
N LEU A 19 -9.41 -2.69 11.66
CA LEU A 19 -10.29 -2.66 10.49
C LEU A 19 -9.85 -1.61 9.47
N CYS A 20 -9.37 -0.45 9.94
CA CYS A 20 -8.96 0.65 9.09
C CYS A 20 -7.59 0.46 8.41
N GLN A 21 -6.78 -0.50 8.83
CA GLN A 21 -5.42 -0.72 8.29
C GLN A 21 -5.35 -0.93 6.78
N ASN A 22 -6.41 -1.48 6.19
CA ASN A 22 -6.49 -1.74 4.75
C ASN A 22 -7.05 -0.55 3.94
N LEU A 23 -7.38 0.54 4.62
CA LEU A 23 -7.86 1.76 3.97
C LEU A 23 -6.65 2.57 3.49
N SER A 24 -6.66 2.99 2.26
CA SER A 24 -5.44 3.48 1.59
C SER A 24 -5.43 4.96 1.27
N SER A 25 -6.35 5.75 1.81
CA SER A 25 -6.38 7.19 1.54
C SER A 25 -6.67 8.01 2.79
N MET A 26 -5.92 9.09 2.99
CA MET A 26 -6.18 10.05 4.07
C MET A 26 -7.54 10.74 3.94
N CYS A 27 -8.12 10.79 2.75
CA CYS A 27 -9.39 11.46 2.46
C CYS A 27 -10.61 10.74 3.06
N ILE A 28 -10.45 9.49 3.51
CA ILE A 28 -11.53 8.72 4.15
C ILE A 28 -11.67 8.99 5.65
N ALA A 29 -10.85 9.85 6.22
CA ALA A 29 -10.81 10.13 7.64
C ALA A 29 -10.90 11.63 7.94
N ILE A 30 -11.41 11.95 9.12
CA ILE A 30 -11.39 13.30 9.69
C ILE A 30 -10.38 13.31 10.83
N TYR A 31 -9.50 14.29 10.84
CA TYR A 31 -8.43 14.43 11.81
C TYR A 31 -8.65 15.67 12.67
N ARG A 32 -8.44 15.55 13.98
CA ARG A 32 -8.39 16.71 14.84
C ARG A 32 -7.10 17.49 14.57
N LYS A 33 -7.17 18.77 14.23
CA LYS A 33 -6.02 19.61 13.91
C LYS A 33 -4.95 19.57 15.00
N GLN A 34 -5.35 19.76 16.26
CA GLN A 34 -4.44 19.70 17.40
C GLN A 34 -3.67 18.38 17.49
N PHE A 35 -4.32 17.24 17.20
CA PHE A 35 -3.66 15.93 17.15
C PHE A 35 -2.55 15.90 16.08
N LEU A 36 -2.82 16.44 14.89
CA LEU A 36 -1.82 16.47 13.82
C LEU A 36 -0.61 17.32 14.20
N GLU A 37 -0.86 18.47 14.85
CA GLU A 37 0.18 19.38 15.31
C GLU A 37 1.02 18.77 16.43
N GLU A 38 0.39 18.18 17.46
CA GLU A 38 1.06 17.52 18.59
C GLU A 38 1.90 16.32 18.16
N GLN A 39 1.41 15.53 17.19
CA GLN A 39 2.12 14.37 16.68
C GLN A 39 3.06 14.71 15.51
N LYS A 40 3.15 15.99 15.11
CA LYS A 40 3.98 16.48 13.99
C LYS A 40 3.72 15.69 12.70
N LEU A 41 2.45 15.37 12.44
CA LEU A 41 2.04 14.61 11.27
C LEU A 41 1.88 15.54 10.07
N LEU A 42 2.84 15.46 9.16
CA LEU A 42 2.84 16.20 7.91
C LEU A 42 2.89 15.20 6.75
N ILE A 43 2.37 15.62 5.59
CA ILE A 43 2.60 14.90 4.33
C ILE A 43 4.07 15.07 3.99
N GLU A 44 4.73 13.98 3.59
CA GLU A 44 6.14 14.00 3.24
C GLU A 44 6.32 14.71 1.89
N GLU A 45 7.12 15.77 1.87
CA GLU A 45 7.35 16.56 0.64
C GLU A 45 8.12 15.75 -0.41
N GLY A 46 7.89 16.05 -1.68
CA GLY A 46 8.57 15.42 -2.79
C GLY A 46 8.04 14.05 -3.20
N ILE A 47 7.10 13.46 -2.46
CA ILE A 47 6.40 12.23 -2.81
C ILE A 47 5.20 12.56 -3.71
N THR A 48 5.08 11.87 -4.84
CA THR A 48 4.01 12.09 -5.83
C THR A 48 2.94 11.02 -5.83
N CYS A 49 3.18 9.89 -5.17
CA CYS A 49 2.23 8.78 -5.10
C CYS A 49 2.42 7.97 -3.81
N GLY A 50 1.33 7.66 -3.13
CA GLY A 50 1.34 6.87 -1.91
C GLY A 50 1.47 7.69 -0.62
N GLU A 51 1.62 9.01 -0.71
CA GLU A 51 1.68 9.96 0.40
C GLU A 51 0.42 9.93 1.28
N ASP A 52 -0.73 9.75 0.66
CA ASP A 52 -2.03 9.66 1.33
C ASP A 52 -2.14 8.38 2.17
N THR A 53 -1.67 7.27 1.64
CA THR A 53 -1.59 5.98 2.36
C THR A 53 -0.62 6.07 3.53
N ASP A 54 0.55 6.66 3.29
CA ASP A 54 1.58 6.85 4.31
C ASP A 54 1.09 7.73 5.46
N PHE A 55 0.52 8.87 5.12
CA PHE A 55 -0.05 9.79 6.09
C PHE A 55 -1.12 9.13 6.94
N PHE A 56 -2.09 8.47 6.30
CA PHE A 56 -3.16 7.76 6.99
C PHE A 56 -2.62 6.70 7.95
N PHE A 57 -1.66 5.91 7.50
CA PHE A 57 -1.05 4.86 8.32
C PHE A 57 -0.32 5.44 9.54
N ARG A 58 0.48 6.50 9.37
CA ARG A 58 1.15 7.17 10.48
C ARG A 58 0.17 7.78 11.48
N ALA A 59 -0.88 8.41 10.99
CA ALA A 59 -1.93 8.94 11.84
C ALA A 59 -2.64 7.83 12.64
N LEU A 60 -2.87 6.68 12.03
CA LEU A 60 -3.46 5.52 12.69
C LEU A 60 -2.56 4.98 13.80
N CYS A 61 -1.26 4.84 13.54
CA CYS A 61 -0.28 4.42 14.54
C CYS A 61 -0.17 5.39 15.72
N ALA A 62 -0.17 6.70 15.46
CA ALA A 62 -0.02 7.74 16.49
C ALA A 62 -1.30 7.97 17.29
N SER A 63 -2.49 7.63 16.75
CA SER A 63 -3.76 7.95 17.39
C SER A 63 -4.02 7.09 18.63
N LYS A 64 -4.52 7.70 19.71
CA LYS A 64 -5.02 6.99 20.89
C LYS A 64 -6.47 6.51 20.69
N ILE A 65 -7.25 7.29 19.96
CA ILE A 65 -8.68 7.03 19.74
C ILE A 65 -8.96 7.11 18.24
N ALA A 66 -9.63 6.07 17.70
CA ALA A 66 -10.20 6.06 16.37
C ALA A 66 -11.67 5.61 16.45
N ARG A 67 -12.54 6.19 15.62
CA ARG A 67 -13.97 5.85 15.55
C ARG A 67 -14.42 5.76 14.11
N ILE A 68 -15.40 4.90 13.84
CA ILE A 68 -16.09 4.85 12.56
C ILE A 68 -17.30 5.77 12.63
N ILE A 69 -17.53 6.56 11.58
CA ILE A 69 -18.68 7.45 11.44
C ILE A 69 -19.57 6.89 10.33
N GLU A 70 -20.84 6.68 10.64
CA GLU A 70 -21.85 6.13 9.71
C GLU A 70 -22.41 7.20 8.78
N CYS A 71 -21.58 7.87 8.02
CA CYS A 71 -22.06 8.76 6.97
C CYS A 71 -21.10 8.81 5.78
N THR A 72 -21.67 9.04 4.61
CA THR A 72 -20.89 9.23 3.39
C THR A 72 -20.43 10.68 3.35
N LEU A 73 -19.18 10.93 3.72
CA LEU A 73 -18.56 12.26 3.71
C LEU A 73 -17.63 12.47 2.50
N PHE A 74 -17.36 11.42 1.74
CA PHE A 74 -16.41 11.46 0.63
C PHE A 74 -16.94 10.69 -0.57
N SER A 75 -16.90 11.32 -1.75
CA SER A 75 -17.21 10.70 -3.03
C SER A 75 -15.98 10.68 -3.90
N TYR A 76 -15.58 9.48 -4.34
CA TYR A 76 -14.48 9.33 -5.27
C TYR A 76 -14.97 9.50 -6.71
N VAL A 77 -14.48 10.53 -7.39
CA VAL A 77 -14.76 10.75 -8.81
C VAL A 77 -13.60 10.14 -9.62
N TYR A 78 -13.95 9.19 -10.49
CA TYR A 78 -12.95 8.58 -11.37
C TYR A 78 -12.42 9.61 -12.37
N ASN A 79 -11.09 9.71 -12.47
CA ASN A 79 -10.40 10.56 -13.42
C ASN A 79 -9.35 9.74 -14.17
N GLU A 80 -9.51 9.62 -15.50
CA GLU A 80 -8.57 8.87 -16.36
C GLU A 80 -7.15 9.45 -16.31
N ASN A 81 -7.01 10.76 -16.12
CA ASN A 81 -5.74 11.47 -16.04
C ASN A 81 -5.13 11.46 -14.62
N SER A 82 -5.69 10.71 -13.69
CA SER A 82 -5.13 10.58 -12.35
C SER A 82 -3.72 9.97 -12.38
N VAL A 83 -2.83 10.43 -11.50
CA VAL A 83 -1.49 9.84 -11.30
C VAL A 83 -1.59 8.33 -11.03
N SER A 84 -2.62 7.88 -10.32
CA SER A 84 -2.84 6.45 -10.03
C SER A 84 -3.12 5.61 -11.29
N ASN A 85 -3.62 6.22 -12.35
CA ASN A 85 -3.90 5.55 -13.63
C ASN A 85 -2.71 5.63 -14.60
N ASN A 86 -1.86 6.67 -14.46
CA ASN A 86 -0.72 6.95 -15.32
C ASN A 86 0.58 6.89 -14.52
N LEU A 87 0.96 5.68 -14.09
CA LEU A 87 2.12 5.48 -13.24
C LEU A 87 3.43 5.65 -14.03
N GLU A 88 4.19 6.67 -13.66
CA GLU A 88 5.54 6.93 -14.14
C GLU A 88 6.59 6.33 -13.18
N TYR A 89 7.84 6.35 -13.61
CA TYR A 89 8.97 5.90 -12.80
C TYR A 89 8.95 6.48 -11.38
N LYS A 90 8.79 7.82 -11.25
CA LYS A 90 8.79 8.50 -9.96
C LYS A 90 7.68 7.96 -9.05
N SER A 91 6.46 7.81 -9.56
CA SER A 91 5.33 7.29 -8.80
C SER A 91 5.56 5.87 -8.31
N ILE A 92 6.12 4.99 -9.15
CA ILE A 92 6.45 3.61 -8.77
C ILE A 92 7.54 3.61 -7.69
N LYS A 93 8.60 4.39 -7.88
CA LYS A 93 9.71 4.53 -6.94
C LYS A 93 9.23 5.03 -5.58
N ASP A 94 8.43 6.10 -5.56
CA ASP A 94 7.92 6.70 -4.33
C ASP A 94 7.14 5.68 -3.49
N VAL A 95 6.20 4.93 -4.11
CA VAL A 95 5.44 3.89 -3.40
C VAL A 95 6.34 2.77 -2.90
N MET A 96 7.31 2.31 -3.69
CA MET A 96 8.26 1.30 -3.24
C MET A 96 9.06 1.78 -2.03
N CYS A 97 9.59 3.01 -2.07
CA CYS A 97 10.32 3.61 -0.96
C CYS A 97 9.47 3.71 0.32
N ILE A 98 8.21 4.12 0.19
CA ILE A 98 7.27 4.18 1.32
C ILE A 98 7.07 2.79 1.93
N CYS A 99 6.81 1.78 1.09
CA CYS A 99 6.59 0.42 1.57
C CYS A 99 7.81 -0.12 2.33
N GLU A 100 9.02 0.04 1.78
CA GLU A 100 10.27 -0.34 2.42
C GLU A 100 10.43 0.35 3.77
N LYS A 101 10.31 1.69 3.81
CA LYS A 101 10.41 2.50 5.02
C LYS A 101 9.43 2.03 6.10
N ARG A 102 8.17 1.72 5.73
CA ARG A 102 7.14 1.28 6.69
C ARG A 102 7.40 -0.14 7.19
N ILE A 103 7.82 -1.05 6.32
CA ILE A 103 8.16 -2.42 6.72
C ILE A 103 9.35 -2.42 7.66
N HIS A 104 10.45 -1.72 7.33
CA HIS A 104 11.60 -1.63 8.20
C HIS A 104 11.23 -1.02 9.56
N ASN A 105 10.49 0.09 9.58
CA ASN A 105 10.04 0.69 10.83
C ASN A 105 9.20 -0.25 11.69
N LEU A 106 8.31 -1.06 11.09
CA LEU A 106 7.49 -2.02 11.81
C LEU A 106 8.30 -3.20 12.36
N LEU A 107 9.39 -3.58 11.68
CA LEU A 107 10.28 -4.64 12.14
C LEU A 107 11.17 -4.16 13.30
N ASP A 108 11.67 -2.92 13.19
CA ASP A 108 12.55 -2.33 14.21
C ASP A 108 11.78 -1.90 15.48
N SER A 109 10.56 -1.42 15.29
CA SER A 109 9.71 -0.90 16.36
C SER A 109 8.24 -1.27 16.11
N PRO A 110 7.82 -2.49 16.49
CA PRO A 110 6.43 -2.91 16.38
C PRO A 110 5.49 -1.99 17.17
N SER A 111 4.34 -1.70 16.61
CA SER A 111 3.34 -0.84 17.24
C SER A 111 2.30 -1.65 18.00
N ASP A 112 2.02 -1.30 19.25
CA ASP A 112 0.93 -1.89 20.04
C ASP A 112 -0.45 -1.37 19.62
N GLN A 113 -0.48 -0.32 18.79
CA GLN A 113 -1.70 0.36 18.36
C GLN A 113 -2.35 -0.23 17.10
N ILE A 114 -1.69 -1.19 16.44
CA ILE A 114 -2.14 -1.80 15.19
C ILE A 114 -1.83 -3.30 15.17
N ASP A 115 -2.37 -4.00 14.19
CA ASP A 115 -1.97 -5.38 13.87
C ASP A 115 -0.73 -5.34 12.95
N ASN A 116 0.45 -5.52 13.53
CA ASN A 116 1.71 -5.44 12.80
C ASN A 116 1.78 -6.46 11.66
N LYS A 117 1.26 -7.68 11.83
CA LYS A 117 1.24 -8.69 10.77
C LYS A 117 0.42 -8.24 9.57
N LYS A 118 -0.77 -7.69 9.80
CA LYS A 118 -1.61 -7.15 8.73
C LYS A 118 -0.97 -5.94 8.06
N ALA A 119 -0.31 -5.07 8.83
CA ALA A 119 0.39 -3.91 8.30
C ALA A 119 1.58 -4.34 7.41
N LEU A 120 2.39 -5.29 7.86
CA LEU A 120 3.47 -5.86 7.06
C LEU A 120 2.94 -6.48 5.76
N ASN A 121 1.88 -7.28 5.85
CA ASN A 121 1.23 -7.85 4.67
C ASN A 121 0.73 -6.77 3.71
N PHE A 122 0.03 -5.75 4.21
CA PHE A 122 -0.48 -4.65 3.39
C PHE A 122 0.62 -3.94 2.60
N PHE A 123 1.73 -3.57 3.26
CA PHE A 123 2.84 -2.89 2.58
C PHE A 123 3.61 -3.82 1.65
N ALA A 124 3.79 -5.10 1.99
CA ALA A 124 4.44 -6.07 1.12
C ALA A 124 3.61 -6.34 -0.15
N SER A 125 2.30 -6.52 -0.02
CA SER A 125 1.40 -6.69 -1.17
C SER A 125 1.38 -5.43 -2.05
N LYS A 126 1.37 -4.24 -1.44
CA LYS A 126 1.46 -2.98 -2.18
C LYS A 126 2.81 -2.84 -2.91
N TYR A 127 3.91 -3.22 -2.26
CA TYR A 127 5.24 -3.26 -2.87
C TYR A 127 5.28 -4.16 -4.10
N ILE A 128 4.73 -5.37 -4.01
CA ILE A 128 4.63 -6.32 -5.12
C ILE A 128 3.77 -5.74 -6.25
N HIS A 129 2.61 -5.17 -5.93
CA HIS A 129 1.73 -4.58 -6.92
C HIS A 129 2.43 -3.51 -7.77
N PHE A 130 3.21 -2.63 -7.14
CA PHE A 130 3.98 -1.60 -7.84
C PHE A 130 5.23 -2.17 -8.52
N SER A 131 5.85 -3.20 -7.96
CA SER A 131 6.98 -3.90 -8.61
C SER A 131 6.59 -4.51 -9.96
N VAL A 132 5.39 -5.06 -10.09
CA VAL A 132 4.90 -5.56 -11.39
C VAL A 132 4.79 -4.44 -12.43
N LYS A 133 4.47 -3.20 -11.99
CA LYS A 133 4.38 -2.02 -12.88
C LYS A 133 5.74 -1.60 -13.48
N ILE A 134 6.86 -2.03 -12.89
CA ILE A 134 8.20 -1.81 -13.46
C ILE A 134 8.27 -2.35 -14.90
N ALA A 135 7.48 -3.38 -15.24
CA ALA A 135 7.42 -3.93 -16.60
C ALA A 135 7.08 -2.87 -17.66
N THR A 136 6.29 -1.85 -17.31
CA THR A 136 5.85 -0.80 -18.24
C THR A 136 6.92 0.26 -18.50
N LEU A 137 7.93 0.36 -17.65
CA LEU A 137 9.03 1.32 -17.78
C LEU A 137 10.04 0.91 -18.87
N LYS A 138 10.83 1.87 -19.30
CA LYS A 138 11.90 1.72 -20.30
C LYS A 138 13.23 2.27 -19.77
N GLY A 139 14.32 1.89 -20.45
CA GLY A 139 15.63 2.46 -20.18
C GLY A 139 16.20 2.19 -18.78
N ASN A 140 17.08 3.06 -18.32
CA ASN A 140 17.83 2.92 -17.07
C ASN A 140 16.96 2.92 -15.82
N GLU A 141 15.87 3.69 -15.82
CA GLU A 141 14.90 3.77 -14.73
C GLU A 141 14.32 2.39 -14.37
N LYS A 142 14.03 1.59 -15.39
CA LYS A 142 13.58 0.21 -15.20
C LYS A 142 14.61 -0.66 -14.50
N TYR A 143 15.87 -0.56 -14.93
CA TYR A 143 16.95 -1.37 -14.34
C TYR A 143 17.25 -0.96 -12.90
N GLU A 144 17.15 0.33 -12.57
CA GLU A 144 17.28 0.83 -11.21
C GLU A 144 16.24 0.18 -10.28
N LEU A 145 14.96 0.19 -10.67
CA LEU A 145 13.91 -0.41 -9.83
C LEU A 145 13.99 -1.94 -9.76
N ILE A 146 14.44 -2.61 -10.82
CA ILE A 146 14.71 -4.05 -10.78
C ILE A 146 15.85 -4.35 -9.78
N SER A 147 16.92 -3.57 -9.79
CA SER A 147 18.01 -3.70 -8.82
C SER A 147 17.53 -3.49 -7.40
N ARG A 148 16.72 -2.44 -7.18
CA ARG A 148 16.09 -2.16 -5.90
C ARG A 148 15.25 -3.33 -5.40
N LEU A 149 14.38 -3.89 -6.25
CA LEU A 149 13.56 -5.05 -5.91
C LEU A 149 14.40 -6.28 -5.53
N ASN A 150 15.54 -6.51 -6.20
CA ASN A 150 16.45 -7.60 -5.84
C ASN A 150 17.12 -7.37 -4.48
N ASN A 151 17.48 -6.12 -4.16
CA ASN A 151 18.12 -5.79 -2.89
C ASN A 151 17.14 -5.90 -1.71
N GLU A 152 15.89 -5.53 -1.93
CA GLU A 152 14.82 -5.50 -0.90
C GLU A 152 13.89 -6.73 -0.99
N LYS A 153 14.29 -7.80 -1.67
CA LYS A 153 13.42 -8.99 -1.88
C LYS A 153 12.91 -9.62 -0.58
N ASP A 154 13.60 -9.44 0.54
CA ASP A 154 13.20 -9.99 1.84
C ASP A 154 11.87 -9.40 2.35
N ILE A 155 11.46 -8.24 1.84
CA ILE A 155 10.14 -7.66 2.09
C ILE A 155 9.02 -8.57 1.58
N LEU A 156 9.24 -9.27 0.47
CA LEU A 156 8.23 -10.09 -0.20
C LEU A 156 7.69 -11.23 0.66
N LYS A 157 8.47 -11.71 1.65
CA LYS A 157 8.04 -12.80 2.56
C LYS A 157 6.86 -12.44 3.46
N TYR A 158 6.55 -11.16 3.61
CA TYR A 158 5.43 -10.70 4.45
C TYR A 158 4.09 -10.67 3.71
N ALA A 159 4.06 -10.85 2.38
CA ALA A 159 2.84 -10.97 1.62
C ALA A 159 2.21 -12.36 1.77
N ASP A 160 0.89 -12.42 1.93
CA ASP A 160 0.18 -13.67 2.23
C ASP A 160 -0.85 -14.08 1.16
N SER A 161 -1.12 -13.24 0.15
CA SER A 161 -1.98 -13.65 -0.96
C SER A 161 -1.27 -14.69 -1.84
N ALA A 162 -2.03 -15.67 -2.35
CA ALA A 162 -1.46 -16.72 -3.22
C ALA A 162 -0.69 -16.12 -4.42
N GLY A 163 -1.22 -15.06 -5.04
CA GLY A 163 -0.55 -14.38 -6.15
C GLY A 163 0.77 -13.73 -5.73
N ASP A 164 0.78 -13.05 -4.60
CA ASP A 164 1.99 -12.37 -4.09
C ASP A 164 3.05 -13.39 -3.66
N MET A 165 2.64 -14.51 -3.06
CA MET A 165 3.56 -15.60 -2.70
C MET A 165 4.22 -16.23 -3.93
N ILE A 166 3.47 -16.39 -5.03
CA ILE A 166 4.02 -16.88 -6.30
C ILE A 166 5.04 -15.85 -6.85
N PHE A 167 4.72 -14.55 -6.83
CA PHE A 167 5.65 -13.51 -7.25
C PHE A 167 6.93 -13.52 -6.41
N ALA A 168 6.79 -13.61 -5.09
CA ALA A 168 7.90 -13.71 -4.16
C ALA A 168 8.78 -14.93 -4.48
N GLY A 169 8.20 -16.13 -4.57
CA GLY A 169 8.92 -17.36 -4.92
C GLY A 169 9.67 -17.26 -6.23
N MET A 170 9.04 -16.72 -7.27
CA MET A 170 9.68 -16.48 -8.56
C MET A 170 10.86 -15.49 -8.44
N THR A 171 10.69 -14.43 -7.62
CA THR A 171 11.75 -13.44 -7.42
C THR A 171 12.97 -14.05 -6.71
N TYR A 172 12.76 -14.94 -5.76
CA TYR A 172 13.85 -15.66 -5.09
C TYR A 172 14.55 -16.65 -6.02
N ILE A 173 13.83 -17.35 -6.90
CA ILE A 173 14.39 -18.41 -7.76
C ILE A 173 15.01 -17.83 -9.04
N PHE A 174 14.30 -16.96 -9.72
CA PHE A 174 14.65 -16.46 -11.07
C PHE A 174 15.11 -15.00 -11.10
N GLY A 175 15.04 -14.31 -9.95
CA GLY A 175 15.38 -12.88 -9.82
C GLY A 175 14.25 -11.94 -10.26
N ALA A 176 14.33 -10.69 -9.83
CA ALA A 176 13.30 -9.67 -10.02
C ALA A 176 12.98 -9.40 -11.49
N LYS A 177 13.96 -9.41 -12.38
CA LYS A 177 13.74 -9.13 -13.82
C LYS A 177 12.77 -10.10 -14.44
N ILE A 178 12.96 -11.40 -14.24
CA ILE A 178 12.11 -12.45 -14.83
C ILE A 178 10.71 -12.37 -14.20
N SER A 179 10.64 -12.24 -12.88
CA SER A 179 9.38 -12.21 -12.13
C SER A 179 8.49 -11.05 -12.56
N VAL A 180 9.04 -9.84 -12.68
CA VAL A 180 8.31 -8.65 -13.14
C VAL A 180 7.71 -8.87 -14.53
N TYR A 181 8.47 -9.41 -15.47
CA TYR A 181 7.98 -9.65 -16.84
C TYR A 181 6.91 -10.73 -16.92
N VAL A 182 7.11 -11.84 -16.25
CA VAL A 182 6.16 -12.96 -16.27
C VAL A 182 4.86 -12.56 -15.60
N PHE A 183 4.93 -11.91 -14.45
CA PHE A 183 3.73 -11.47 -13.73
C PHE A 183 2.94 -10.40 -14.48
N ASP A 184 3.59 -9.44 -15.13
CA ASP A 184 2.89 -8.45 -15.98
C ASP A 184 2.08 -9.16 -17.08
N LYS A 185 2.67 -10.15 -17.76
CA LYS A 185 1.95 -10.94 -18.76
C LYS A 185 0.78 -11.72 -18.18
N LEU A 186 0.94 -12.34 -17.01
CA LEU A 186 -0.12 -13.07 -16.33
C LEU A 186 -1.29 -12.15 -15.93
N VAL A 187 -0.98 -10.98 -15.39
CA VAL A 187 -2.00 -9.98 -15.01
C VAL A 187 -2.77 -9.50 -16.26
N LYS A 188 -2.06 -9.20 -17.35
CA LYS A 188 -2.68 -8.80 -18.61
C LYS A 188 -3.59 -9.90 -19.18
N ALA A 189 -3.13 -11.14 -19.19
CA ALA A 189 -3.93 -12.30 -19.66
C ALA A 189 -5.19 -12.49 -18.81
N ARG A 190 -5.07 -12.43 -17.47
CA ARG A 190 -6.23 -12.51 -16.56
C ARG A 190 -7.25 -11.41 -16.80
N ASN A 191 -6.78 -10.17 -17.02
CA ASN A 191 -7.67 -9.03 -17.27
C ASN A 191 -8.37 -9.14 -18.64
N ALA A 192 -7.69 -9.66 -19.66
CA ALA A 192 -8.29 -9.94 -20.95
C ALA A 192 -9.42 -10.99 -20.84
N LEU A 193 -9.18 -12.08 -20.10
CA LEU A 193 -10.20 -13.13 -19.86
C LEU A 193 -11.43 -12.62 -19.08
N LYS A 194 -11.26 -11.67 -18.18
CA LYS A 194 -12.38 -11.04 -17.44
C LYS A 194 -13.26 -10.13 -18.30
N ARG A 195 -12.73 -9.59 -19.41
CA ARG A 195 -13.48 -8.74 -20.34
C ARG A 195 -14.33 -9.54 -21.34
N ILE A 196 -14.08 -10.84 -21.45
CA ILE A 196 -14.80 -11.74 -22.35
C ILE A 196 -16.02 -12.39 -21.66
N LYS A 197 -16.08 -12.33 -20.33
CA LYS A 197 -17.24 -12.74 -19.52
C LYS A 197 -18.13 -11.55 -19.20
#